data_7d4db7923015c8a956e7c637463bf9e0
#
_entry.id   7d4db7923015c8a956e7c637463bf9e0
#
_cell.length_a   1.000
_cell.length_b   1.000
_cell.length_c   1.000
_cell.angle_alpha   90.00
_cell.angle_beta   90.00
_cell.angle_gamma   90.00
#
_symmetry.space_group_name_H-M   'P 1'
#
loop_
_entity.id
_entity.type
_entity.pdbx_description
1 polymer ?
#
loop_
_entity_poly.entity_id
_entity_poly.type
_entity_poly.pdbx_seq_one_letter_code
_entity_poly.pdbx_strand_id
1 'polypeptide(L)'
;MKKFSAILITSALLLSACSHSNDNNGKNENNTKQTSQPNKSDDNQQRHTKVIKNGRTYVDGVLIVNKDIGLPSNYNPGEDPKAQQALQQLFSAAQKDSIQLYKMSGYRSYPTQVQLYNRYVARDGKKAADKYSARPGYSEHQTGLTFDI
;
A
#
# COMPACT_ATOMS: atom_id res chain seq x y z
N MET A 1 -1.87 -29.58 -39.39
CA MET A 1 -2.56 -28.34 -39.71
C MET A 1 -3.74 -28.20 -38.76
N LYS A 2 -3.62 -27.41 -37.69
CA LYS A 2 -4.69 -27.16 -36.70
C LYS A 2 -5.17 -25.71 -36.91
N LYS A 3 -6.45 -25.57 -37.24
CA LYS A 3 -7.10 -24.28 -37.51
C LYS A 3 -7.46 -23.60 -36.19
N PHE A 4 -6.96 -22.40 -35.97
CA PHE A 4 -7.39 -21.55 -34.85
C PHE A 4 -8.63 -20.75 -35.29
N SER A 5 -9.71 -20.92 -34.53
CA SER A 5 -10.96 -20.17 -34.72
C SER A 5 -10.91 -18.96 -33.81
N ALA A 6 -10.93 -17.76 -34.40
CA ALA A 6 -10.97 -16.49 -33.67
C ALA A 6 -12.44 -16.16 -33.35
N ILE A 7 -12.76 -16.01 -32.06
CA ILE A 7 -14.04 -15.52 -31.58
C ILE A 7 -13.95 -14.01 -31.36
N LEU A 8 -14.63 -13.25 -32.19
CA LEU A 8 -14.82 -11.81 -32.01
C LEU A 8 -15.95 -11.59 -31.00
N ILE A 9 -15.67 -10.96 -29.88
CA ILE A 9 -16.68 -10.48 -28.92
C ILE A 9 -16.83 -8.96 -29.12
N THR A 10 -17.91 -8.53 -29.74
CA THR A 10 -18.31 -7.13 -29.84
C THR A 10 -19.04 -6.71 -28.57
N SER A 11 -18.44 -5.81 -27.78
CA SER A 11 -19.05 -5.21 -26.60
C SER A 11 -19.70 -3.88 -26.98
N ALA A 12 -21.04 -3.79 -26.89
CA ALA A 12 -21.80 -2.56 -27.11
C ALA A 12 -21.76 -1.70 -25.83
N LEU A 13 -21.25 -0.47 -25.95
CA LEU A 13 -21.35 0.57 -24.91
C LEU A 13 -22.73 1.26 -25.03
N LEU A 14 -23.49 1.23 -23.92
CA LEU A 14 -24.67 2.08 -23.75
C LEU A 14 -24.25 3.29 -22.87
N LEU A 15 -24.17 4.46 -23.49
CA LEU A 15 -24.07 5.75 -22.80
C LEU A 15 -25.48 6.19 -22.39
N SER A 16 -25.72 6.33 -21.09
CA SER A 16 -26.89 7.03 -20.54
C SER A 16 -26.43 8.37 -19.97
N ALA A 17 -26.77 9.43 -20.69
CA ALA A 17 -26.64 10.81 -20.26
C ALA A 17 -27.93 11.25 -19.58
N CYS A 18 -27.89 11.63 -18.29
CA CYS A 18 -28.93 12.40 -17.64
C CYS A 18 -28.41 13.80 -17.31
N SER A 19 -28.82 14.72 -18.16
CA SER A 19 -28.75 16.18 -17.94
C SER A 19 -29.94 16.59 -17.07
N HIS A 20 -29.70 17.29 -15.96
CA HIS A 20 -30.76 18.01 -15.25
C HIS A 20 -30.24 19.42 -14.91
N SER A 21 -30.68 20.35 -15.78
CA SER A 21 -30.67 21.78 -15.53
C SER A 21 -31.89 22.14 -14.71
N ASN A 22 -31.73 22.90 -13.65
CA ASN A 22 -32.82 23.66 -13.07
C ASN A 22 -32.30 25.02 -12.54
N ASP A 23 -32.50 26.03 -13.41
CA ASP A 23 -32.52 27.44 -13.00
C ASP A 23 -33.81 27.71 -12.25
N ASN A 24 -33.75 28.29 -11.09
CA ASN A 24 -34.80 29.17 -10.62
C ASN A 24 -34.26 30.23 -9.65
N ASN A 25 -34.30 31.45 -10.15
CA ASN A 25 -34.14 32.72 -9.50
C ASN A 25 -35.41 33.04 -8.67
N GLY A 26 -35.26 33.42 -7.40
CA GLY A 26 -36.40 33.86 -6.57
C GLY A 26 -35.93 34.39 -5.24
N LYS A 27 -35.75 35.71 -5.14
CA LYS A 27 -35.65 36.46 -3.88
C LYS A 27 -36.91 36.21 -3.05
N ASN A 28 -36.76 35.89 -1.76
CA ASN A 28 -37.58 36.48 -0.72
C ASN A 28 -36.90 36.37 0.65
N GLU A 29 -36.76 37.53 1.30
CA GLU A 29 -36.40 37.68 2.70
C GLU A 29 -37.58 37.20 3.56
N ASN A 30 -37.30 36.30 4.54
CA ASN A 30 -37.96 36.39 5.83
C ASN A 30 -37.21 35.61 6.92
N ASN A 31 -36.94 36.34 7.95
CA ASN A 31 -36.31 36.02 9.21
C ASN A 31 -37.15 34.99 9.99
N THR A 32 -36.61 33.79 10.25
CA THR A 32 -37.12 32.90 11.32
C THR A 32 -35.97 32.13 11.91
N LYS A 33 -35.69 32.45 13.16
CA LYS A 33 -34.75 31.80 14.05
C LYS A 33 -35.14 30.30 14.16
N GLN A 34 -34.43 29.41 13.52
CA GLN A 34 -34.59 27.97 13.71
C GLN A 34 -33.31 27.42 14.32
N THR A 35 -33.44 27.01 15.57
CA THR A 35 -32.46 26.29 16.37
C THR A 35 -32.10 24.98 15.65
N SER A 36 -30.96 24.95 14.98
CA SER A 36 -30.44 23.73 14.41
C SER A 36 -29.83 22.86 15.51
N GLN A 37 -30.50 21.77 15.84
CA GLN A 37 -29.92 20.65 16.57
C GLN A 37 -28.71 20.14 15.77
N PRO A 38 -27.58 19.80 16.44
CA PRO A 38 -26.48 19.17 15.77
C PRO A 38 -26.90 17.76 15.33
N ASN A 39 -26.93 17.55 14.01
CA ASN A 39 -27.07 16.24 13.42
C ASN A 39 -25.89 15.40 13.88
N LYS A 40 -26.10 14.45 14.80
CA LYS A 40 -25.15 13.39 15.10
C LYS A 40 -25.06 12.49 13.86
N SER A 41 -24.17 12.81 12.96
CA SER A 41 -23.64 11.80 12.05
C SER A 41 -22.84 10.83 12.92
N ASP A 42 -23.30 9.59 13.00
CA ASP A 42 -22.56 8.47 13.55
C ASP A 42 -21.33 8.23 12.67
N ASP A 43 -20.29 9.04 12.89
CA ASP A 43 -18.95 8.80 12.35
C ASP A 43 -18.27 7.75 13.25
N ASN A 44 -18.63 6.49 13.04
CA ASN A 44 -17.95 5.33 13.62
C ASN A 44 -16.62 5.09 12.86
N GLN A 45 -15.84 6.16 12.69
CA GLN A 45 -14.45 6.03 12.28
C GLN A 45 -13.68 5.37 13.42
N GLN A 46 -13.35 4.11 13.24
CA GLN A 46 -12.46 3.37 14.11
C GLN A 46 -11.15 4.16 14.24
N ARG A 47 -10.96 4.83 15.38
CA ARG A 47 -9.77 5.66 15.65
C ARG A 47 -8.56 4.75 15.84
N HIS A 48 -7.66 4.74 14.88
CA HIS A 48 -6.40 4.02 14.98
C HIS A 48 -5.44 4.70 15.97
N THR A 49 -4.79 3.93 16.81
CA THR A 49 -3.82 4.42 17.78
C THR A 49 -2.43 4.39 17.19
N LYS A 50 -1.85 5.59 16.97
CA LYS A 50 -0.46 5.73 16.50
C LYS A 50 0.48 5.94 17.69
N VAL A 51 1.54 5.11 17.79
CA VAL A 51 2.57 5.19 18.83
C VAL A 51 3.94 5.21 18.17
N ILE A 52 4.86 6.05 18.69
CA ILE A 52 6.27 6.04 18.29
C ILE A 52 7.09 5.51 19.46
N LYS A 53 7.81 4.40 19.26
CA LYS A 53 8.68 3.78 20.26
C LYS A 53 10.06 3.49 19.65
N ASN A 54 11.12 4.02 20.27
CA ASN A 54 12.50 3.86 19.81
C ASN A 54 12.68 4.25 18.32
N GLY A 55 12.08 5.37 17.89
CA GLY A 55 12.12 5.85 16.50
C GLY A 55 11.35 5.02 15.48
N ARG A 56 10.52 4.08 15.91
CA ARG A 56 9.67 3.22 15.08
C ARG A 56 8.20 3.58 15.29
N THR A 57 7.45 3.69 14.20
CA THR A 57 6.02 4.01 14.24
C THR A 57 5.19 2.74 14.24
N TYR A 58 4.23 2.67 15.14
CA TYR A 58 3.24 1.59 15.23
C TYR A 58 1.85 2.17 15.10
N VAL A 59 0.97 1.47 14.39
CA VAL A 59 -0.46 1.75 14.34
C VAL A 59 -1.19 0.49 14.81
N ASP A 60 -1.96 0.61 15.87
CA ASP A 60 -2.65 -0.51 16.54
C ASP A 60 -1.71 -1.68 16.86
N GLY A 61 -0.48 -1.36 17.26
CA GLY A 61 0.57 -2.34 17.57
C GLY A 61 1.32 -2.91 16.36
N VAL A 62 0.92 -2.58 15.13
CA VAL A 62 1.60 -3.02 13.91
C VAL A 62 2.69 -2.03 13.53
N LEU A 63 3.92 -2.53 13.26
CA LEU A 63 5.04 -1.72 12.78
C LEU A 63 4.76 -1.21 11.36
N ILE A 64 4.78 0.10 11.16
CA ILE A 64 4.54 0.74 9.89
C ILE A 64 5.83 1.28 9.29
N VAL A 65 6.09 0.92 8.05
CA VAL A 65 7.20 1.42 7.22
C VAL A 65 6.68 1.66 5.80
N ASN A 66 6.99 2.82 5.25
CA ASN A 66 6.66 3.17 3.86
C ASN A 66 7.58 4.31 3.40
N LYS A 67 7.32 4.94 2.25
CA LYS A 67 8.14 6.04 1.72
C LYS A 67 8.16 7.31 2.59
N ASP A 68 7.21 7.46 3.52
CA ASP A 68 7.05 8.63 4.40
C ASP A 68 7.40 8.32 5.87
N ILE A 69 7.28 7.04 6.27
CA ILE A 69 7.53 6.57 7.63
C ILE A 69 8.71 5.60 7.60
N GLY A 70 9.84 6.05 8.14
CA GLY A 70 11.09 5.29 8.13
C GLY A 70 11.42 4.58 9.42
N LEU A 71 12.52 3.83 9.38
CA LEU A 71 13.17 3.13 10.48
C LEU A 71 14.52 3.76 10.81
N PRO A 72 14.97 3.71 12.06
CA PRO A 72 16.32 4.10 12.43
C PRO A 72 17.38 3.30 11.65
N SER A 73 18.49 3.94 11.30
CA SER A 73 19.59 3.30 10.56
C SER A 73 20.25 2.15 11.33
N ASN A 74 20.18 2.19 12.66
CA ASN A 74 20.71 1.15 13.55
C ASN A 74 19.68 0.05 13.87
N TYR A 75 18.46 0.11 13.34
CA TYR A 75 17.48 -0.96 13.50
C TYR A 75 17.84 -2.14 12.60
N ASN A 76 18.29 -3.22 13.22
CA ASN A 76 18.91 -4.38 12.59
C ASN A 76 18.38 -5.70 13.19
N PRO A 77 17.08 -6.04 13.02
CA PRO A 77 16.47 -7.21 13.66
C PRO A 77 16.86 -8.55 13.02
N GLY A 78 17.34 -8.57 11.77
CA GLY A 78 17.41 -9.78 10.96
C GLY A 78 16.04 -10.21 10.42
N GLU A 79 15.93 -11.41 9.88
CA GLU A 79 14.64 -11.99 9.49
C GLU A 79 13.86 -12.45 10.73
N ASP A 80 12.58 -12.08 10.79
CA ASP A 80 11.71 -12.49 11.89
C ASP A 80 11.40 -13.99 11.82
N PRO A 81 11.62 -14.78 12.89
CA PRO A 81 11.42 -16.22 12.86
C PRO A 81 9.97 -16.64 12.58
N LYS A 82 8.97 -15.85 13.04
CA LYS A 82 7.56 -16.16 12.77
C LYS A 82 7.22 -15.90 11.32
N ALA A 83 7.77 -14.82 10.74
CA ALA A 83 7.59 -14.52 9.32
C ALA A 83 8.28 -15.60 8.45
N GLN A 84 9.46 -16.09 8.84
CA GLN A 84 10.10 -17.22 8.17
C GLN A 84 9.24 -18.49 8.23
N GLN A 85 8.67 -18.80 9.40
CA GLN A 85 7.78 -19.96 9.55
C GLN A 85 6.54 -19.82 8.66
N ALA A 86 5.93 -18.66 8.60
CA ALA A 86 4.78 -18.39 7.72
C ALA A 86 5.15 -18.56 6.23
N LEU A 87 6.34 -18.09 5.83
CA LEU A 87 6.86 -18.30 4.48
C LEU A 87 7.00 -19.78 4.13
N GLN A 88 7.53 -20.59 5.05
CA GLN A 88 7.66 -22.05 4.84
C GLN A 88 6.28 -22.73 4.73
N GLN A 89 5.30 -22.29 5.51
CA GLN A 89 3.92 -22.79 5.39
C GLN A 89 3.32 -22.43 4.04
N LEU A 90 3.53 -21.21 3.55
CA LEU A 90 3.11 -20.77 2.22
C LEU A 90 3.74 -21.64 1.12
N PHE A 91 5.05 -21.88 1.19
CA PHE A 91 5.74 -22.74 0.21
C PHE A 91 5.23 -24.18 0.24
N SER A 92 4.98 -24.72 1.43
CA SER A 92 4.44 -26.07 1.59
C SER A 92 3.00 -26.19 1.05
N ALA A 93 2.17 -25.15 1.20
CA ALA A 93 0.84 -25.09 0.64
C ALA A 93 0.88 -25.01 -0.90
N ALA A 94 1.69 -24.10 -1.45
CA ALA A 94 1.86 -23.95 -2.89
C ALA A 94 2.33 -25.25 -3.57
N GLN A 95 3.26 -25.98 -2.92
CA GLN A 95 3.76 -27.26 -3.44
C GLN A 95 2.65 -28.32 -3.56
N LYS A 96 1.67 -28.34 -2.63
CA LYS A 96 0.52 -29.26 -2.72
C LYS A 96 -0.34 -28.97 -3.94
N ASP A 97 -0.38 -27.72 -4.37
CA ASP A 97 -1.09 -27.26 -5.57
C ASP A 97 -0.20 -27.30 -6.83
N SER A 98 0.96 -27.97 -6.76
CA SER A 98 1.96 -28.05 -7.84
C SER A 98 2.51 -26.69 -8.28
N ILE A 99 2.49 -25.69 -7.39
CA ILE A 99 3.08 -24.36 -7.61
C ILE A 99 4.44 -24.31 -6.93
N GLN A 100 5.49 -24.02 -7.70
CA GLN A 100 6.83 -23.82 -7.16
C GLN A 100 7.07 -22.33 -6.86
N LEU A 101 7.34 -22.02 -5.60
CA LEU A 101 7.71 -20.68 -5.14
C LEU A 101 9.15 -20.68 -4.65
N TYR A 102 9.84 -19.56 -4.86
CA TYR A 102 11.22 -19.37 -4.44
C TYR A 102 11.36 -18.05 -3.72
N LYS A 103 12.10 -18.03 -2.60
CA LYS A 103 12.47 -16.80 -1.93
C LYS A 103 13.53 -16.06 -2.76
N MET A 104 13.18 -14.88 -3.28
CA MET A 104 14.06 -14.00 -4.03
C MET A 104 14.83 -13.06 -3.12
N SER A 105 14.17 -12.47 -2.14
CA SER A 105 14.82 -11.64 -1.11
C SER A 105 14.05 -11.68 0.22
N GLY A 106 14.74 -11.32 1.30
CA GLY A 106 14.18 -11.24 2.64
C GLY A 106 14.71 -10.00 3.37
N TYR A 107 15.18 -10.18 4.62
CA TYR A 107 15.74 -9.09 5.39
C TYR A 107 16.84 -8.34 4.62
N ARG A 108 16.76 -6.99 4.68
CA ARG A 108 17.77 -6.11 4.07
C ARG A 108 18.15 -5.00 5.04
N SER A 109 19.39 -5.02 5.51
CA SER A 109 19.89 -4.02 6.45
C SER A 109 19.93 -2.61 5.85
N TYR A 110 19.97 -1.58 6.71
CA TYR A 110 20.12 -0.20 6.26
C TYR A 110 21.35 -0.01 5.34
N PRO A 111 22.58 -0.49 5.68
CA PRO A 111 23.75 -0.36 4.80
C PRO A 111 23.55 -1.07 3.45
N THR A 112 22.92 -2.23 3.44
CA THR A 112 22.62 -2.96 2.20
C THR A 112 21.66 -2.17 1.31
N GLN A 113 20.63 -1.53 1.92
CA GLN A 113 19.71 -0.67 1.18
C GLN A 113 20.40 0.58 0.62
N VAL A 114 21.37 1.16 1.37
CA VAL A 114 22.20 2.28 0.85
C VAL A 114 22.92 1.87 -0.44
N GLN A 115 23.59 0.72 -0.42
CA GLN A 115 24.33 0.24 -1.60
C GLN A 115 23.39 -0.03 -2.78
N LEU A 116 22.25 -0.68 -2.52
CA LEU A 116 21.26 -0.99 -3.55
C LEU A 116 20.68 0.28 -4.18
N TYR A 117 20.23 1.21 -3.36
CA TYR A 117 19.63 2.47 -3.80
C TYR A 117 20.62 3.32 -4.59
N ASN A 118 21.87 3.42 -4.12
CA ASN A 118 22.92 4.18 -4.81
C ASN A 118 23.25 3.58 -6.20
N ARG A 119 23.22 2.25 -6.35
CA ARG A 119 23.38 1.62 -7.68
C ARG A 119 22.24 2.02 -8.63
N TYR A 120 21.00 2.05 -8.13
CA TYR A 120 19.85 2.48 -8.93
C TYR A 120 19.94 3.97 -9.31
N VAL A 121 20.34 4.82 -8.36
CA VAL A 121 20.53 6.25 -8.62
C VAL A 121 21.63 6.49 -9.67
N ALA A 122 22.73 5.74 -9.58
CA ALA A 122 23.83 5.85 -10.56
C ALA A 122 23.42 5.39 -11.96
N ARG A 123 22.57 4.36 -12.06
CA ARG A 123 22.10 3.80 -13.33
C ARG A 123 21.00 4.64 -13.98
N ASP A 124 19.99 5.03 -13.23
CA ASP A 124 18.71 5.56 -13.76
C ASP A 124 18.43 7.01 -13.32
N GLY A 125 19.24 7.56 -12.44
CA GLY A 125 19.01 8.85 -11.78
C GLY A 125 18.02 8.74 -10.62
N LYS A 126 18.13 9.70 -9.68
CA LYS A 126 17.35 9.69 -8.43
C LYS A 126 15.83 9.65 -8.64
N LYS A 127 15.31 10.47 -9.57
CA LYS A 127 13.85 10.56 -9.83
C LYS A 127 13.29 9.23 -10.34
N ALA A 128 14.04 8.48 -11.14
CA ALA A 128 13.61 7.16 -11.60
C ALA A 128 13.75 6.12 -10.49
N ALA A 129 14.88 6.08 -9.76
CA ALA A 129 15.12 5.17 -8.66
C ALA A 129 14.04 5.27 -7.57
N ASP A 130 13.59 6.48 -7.20
CA ASP A 130 12.52 6.71 -6.21
C ASP A 130 11.17 6.10 -6.57
N LYS A 131 10.93 5.77 -7.85
CA LYS A 131 9.66 5.15 -8.28
C LYS A 131 9.55 3.68 -7.88
N TYR A 132 10.66 2.94 -7.94
CA TYR A 132 10.68 1.49 -7.78
C TYR A 132 11.54 0.99 -6.60
N SER A 133 12.35 1.84 -5.98
CA SER A 133 13.18 1.49 -4.82
C SER A 133 12.88 2.41 -3.64
N ALA A 134 12.80 1.83 -2.45
CA ALA A 134 12.75 2.60 -1.23
C ALA A 134 14.12 3.22 -0.94
N ARG A 135 14.14 4.43 -0.41
CA ARG A 135 15.34 5.04 0.15
C ARG A 135 15.80 4.28 1.39
N PRO A 136 17.10 4.36 1.75
CA PRO A 136 17.60 3.75 3.00
C PRO A 136 16.78 4.20 4.22
N GLY A 137 16.40 3.26 5.05
CA GLY A 137 15.52 3.49 6.20
C GLY A 137 14.02 3.42 5.89
N TYR A 138 13.61 3.42 4.62
CA TYR A 138 12.20 3.42 4.20
C TYR A 138 11.79 2.12 3.51
N SER A 139 12.62 1.09 3.58
CA SER A 139 12.35 -0.23 3.01
C SER A 139 11.71 -1.16 4.04
N GLU A 140 10.59 -1.78 3.67
CA GLU A 140 9.91 -2.80 4.48
C GLU A 140 10.81 -4.02 4.76
N HIS A 141 11.76 -4.31 3.88
CA HIS A 141 12.75 -5.39 4.08
C HIS A 141 13.61 -5.18 5.33
N GLN A 142 13.79 -3.93 5.80
CA GLN A 142 14.54 -3.66 7.03
C GLN A 142 13.77 -4.11 8.29
N THR A 143 12.47 -4.37 8.19
CA THR A 143 11.68 -4.90 9.32
C THR A 143 12.00 -6.36 9.62
N GLY A 144 12.50 -7.12 8.64
CA GLY A 144 12.63 -8.57 8.72
C GLY A 144 11.33 -9.34 8.50
N LEU A 145 10.23 -8.64 8.21
CA LEU A 145 8.88 -9.22 8.06
C LEU A 145 8.47 -9.39 6.59
N THR A 146 9.27 -8.88 5.64
CA THR A 146 8.95 -8.84 4.22
C THR A 146 9.84 -9.78 3.42
N PHE A 147 9.22 -10.55 2.54
CA PHE A 147 9.90 -11.43 1.58
C PHE A 147 9.39 -11.17 0.16
N ASP A 148 10.29 -11.17 -0.80
CA ASP A 148 9.97 -11.28 -2.23
C ASP A 148 10.01 -12.77 -2.62
N ILE A 149 9.00 -13.24 -3.34
CA ILE A 149 8.83 -14.63 -3.79
C ILE A 149 8.43 -14.68 -5.26
#